data_7538e8f3263f5d4e459bb8122057d147
#
_entry.id   7538e8f3263f5d4e459bb8122057d147
#
_cell.length_a   1.000
_cell.length_b   1.000
_cell.length_c   1.000
_cell.angle_alpha   90.00
_cell.angle_beta   90.00
_cell.angle_gamma   90.00
#
_symmetry.space_group_name_H-M   'P 1'
#
loop_
_entity.id
_entity.type
_entity.pdbx_description
1 polymer ?
#
loop_
_entity_poly.entity_id
_entity_poly.type
_entity_poly.pdbx_seq_one_letter_code
_entity_poly.pdbx_strand_id
1 'polypeptide(L)'
;MKWESHALLGIQAVRSLPPEELEWLDREPPAGPELARLPECRTGSEQLAASCLLMDWAYEPLYAAYARQPSGLPFPHMLPDADGRGAYFPGNAPSPQVTAELIRQKIEDSVAALRAGGRLDFYRHAGVLGHFLQDFTAPTHVIHSRLLRNLFPDPEPGRYAGLSGCYSIADDLAVARPRLAGRTAGEAAFHLMNDAFFAADRAQRVIPPLMEAVYARDERRCREILRGPASDAAALSARAWHTVFCLAFERFPESELAELSPFGLDRVFPAYRHPGLYAFAEPGGFCLGGRREPLRLLTDNGVRTFDSGFGMTGYSGMKFYLHGQFSALEFTLGLADHESSFLPHVEVDFTVEISDGWNRIASEDMLFGGRVLRKIRLGPGAPARRVKVELHGAGTLILAAKTIPWRTAEGETRFDIPHLAAADPVLFR
;
A
#
# COMPACT_ATOMS: atom_id res chain seq x y z
N MET A 1 31.77 -10.65 8.38
CA MET A 1 30.40 -10.45 8.92
C MET A 1 29.42 -10.94 7.87
N LYS A 2 28.41 -11.70 8.25
CA LYS A 2 27.43 -12.23 7.29
C LYS A 2 26.42 -11.12 6.99
N TRP A 3 26.15 -10.86 5.70
CA TRP A 3 25.11 -9.91 5.30
C TRP A 3 23.74 -10.36 5.83
N GLU A 4 22.99 -9.45 6.40
CA GLU A 4 21.65 -9.71 6.91
C GLU A 4 20.60 -9.45 5.83
N SER A 5 19.38 -9.92 6.02
CA SER A 5 18.34 -9.94 4.99
C SER A 5 18.06 -8.59 4.35
N HIS A 6 17.92 -7.52 5.14
CA HIS A 6 17.64 -6.18 4.62
C HIS A 6 18.76 -5.65 3.71
N ALA A 7 20.02 -5.91 4.07
CA ALA A 7 21.15 -5.54 3.23
C ALA A 7 21.22 -6.36 1.93
N LEU A 8 20.90 -7.67 1.98
CA LEU A 8 20.83 -8.52 0.78
C LEU A 8 19.72 -8.05 -0.18
N LEU A 9 18.54 -7.70 0.34
CA LEU A 9 17.47 -7.10 -0.46
C LEU A 9 17.90 -5.74 -1.03
N GLY A 10 18.63 -4.95 -0.24
CA GLY A 10 19.23 -3.69 -0.68
C GLY A 10 20.19 -3.87 -1.85
N ILE A 11 21.04 -4.89 -1.85
CA ILE A 11 21.93 -5.23 -3.00
C ILE A 11 21.11 -5.54 -4.26
N GLN A 12 20.01 -6.29 -4.15
CA GLN A 12 19.15 -6.57 -5.30
C GLN A 12 18.45 -5.31 -5.82
N ALA A 13 18.01 -4.45 -4.91
CA ALA A 13 17.41 -3.16 -5.24
C ALA A 13 18.40 -2.26 -5.98
N VAL A 14 19.62 -2.12 -5.49
CA VAL A 14 20.68 -1.34 -6.14
C VAL A 14 20.98 -1.85 -7.55
N ARG A 15 21.12 -3.17 -7.73
CA ARG A 15 21.41 -3.78 -9.05
C ARG A 15 20.35 -3.47 -10.11
N SER A 16 19.12 -3.13 -9.72
CA SER A 16 18.03 -2.78 -10.63
C SER A 16 17.96 -1.29 -10.99
N LEU A 17 18.77 -0.43 -10.34
CA LEU A 17 18.83 0.99 -10.62
C LEU A 17 19.34 1.28 -12.04
N PRO A 18 18.98 2.43 -12.64
CA PRO A 18 19.54 2.89 -13.89
C PRO A 18 21.09 2.96 -13.85
N PRO A 19 21.77 2.67 -14.98
CA PRO A 19 23.24 2.65 -15.03
C PRO A 19 23.90 3.95 -14.56
N GLU A 20 23.30 5.11 -14.86
CA GLU A 20 23.78 6.41 -14.45
C GLU A 20 23.74 6.64 -12.94
N GLU A 21 22.78 6.03 -12.25
CA GLU A 21 22.66 6.09 -10.79
C GLU A 21 23.69 5.15 -10.13
N LEU A 22 23.88 3.96 -10.71
CA LEU A 22 24.94 3.03 -10.27
C LEU A 22 26.31 3.64 -10.44
N GLU A 23 26.60 4.26 -11.59
CA GLU A 23 27.84 4.97 -11.83
C GLU A 23 28.04 6.09 -10.81
N TRP A 24 26.98 6.84 -10.46
CA TRP A 24 27.07 7.87 -9.43
C TRP A 24 27.39 7.29 -8.06
N LEU A 25 26.75 6.18 -7.68
CA LEU A 25 26.97 5.50 -6.40
C LEU A 25 28.43 5.02 -6.27
N ASP A 26 28.96 4.40 -7.32
CA ASP A 26 30.27 3.71 -7.29
C ASP A 26 31.44 4.57 -7.82
N ARG A 27 31.19 5.84 -8.19
CA ARG A 27 32.23 6.76 -8.70
C ARG A 27 33.36 7.00 -7.70
N GLU A 28 33.04 6.99 -6.42
CA GLU A 28 33.97 7.20 -5.33
C GLU A 28 33.92 6.03 -4.35
N PRO A 29 35.01 5.78 -3.61
CA PRO A 29 35.00 4.76 -2.58
C PRO A 29 33.94 5.07 -1.51
N PRO A 30 33.54 4.09 -0.69
CA PRO A 30 32.61 4.27 0.41
C PRO A 30 32.98 5.48 1.29
N ALA A 31 31.97 6.27 1.67
CA ALA A 31 32.19 7.52 2.38
C ALA A 31 32.28 7.32 3.89
N GLY A 32 33.30 7.90 4.52
CA GLY A 32 33.41 8.00 5.99
C GLY A 32 33.83 6.74 6.71
N PRO A 33 33.93 6.80 8.03
CA PRO A 33 34.27 5.63 8.83
C PRO A 33 33.11 4.63 8.78
N GLU A 34 33.45 3.37 8.56
CA GLU A 34 32.50 2.28 8.67
C GLU A 34 31.92 2.22 10.08
N LEU A 35 30.63 2.04 10.15
CA LEU A 35 29.97 1.77 11.40
C LEU A 35 30.34 0.35 11.82
N ALA A 36 30.85 0.15 13.04
CA ALA A 36 31.47 -1.10 13.49
C ALA A 36 30.61 -2.37 13.33
N ARG A 37 29.31 -2.21 13.06
CA ARG A 37 28.35 -3.31 12.84
C ARG A 37 27.93 -3.50 11.40
N LEU A 38 28.21 -2.53 10.50
CA LEU A 38 27.91 -2.71 9.10
C LEU A 38 28.95 -3.66 8.46
N PRO A 39 28.53 -4.46 7.46
CA PRO A 39 29.47 -5.22 6.68
C PRO A 39 30.48 -4.29 6.01
N GLU A 40 31.71 -4.76 5.82
CA GLU A 40 32.75 -4.05 5.06
C GLU A 40 32.24 -3.82 3.63
N CYS A 41 32.13 -2.55 3.25
CA CYS A 41 31.64 -2.13 1.94
C CYS A 41 32.82 -1.68 1.07
N ARG A 42 32.82 -2.13 -0.19
CA ARG A 42 33.84 -1.77 -1.18
C ARG A 42 33.38 -0.70 -2.14
N THR A 43 32.06 -0.54 -2.28
CA THR A 43 31.43 0.43 -3.18
C THR A 43 30.36 1.23 -2.47
N GLY A 44 29.97 2.39 -3.04
CA GLY A 44 28.83 3.16 -2.53
C GLY A 44 27.51 2.42 -2.65
N SER A 45 27.36 1.58 -3.67
CA SER A 45 26.22 0.68 -3.84
C SER A 45 26.09 -0.29 -2.66
N GLU A 46 27.18 -0.93 -2.24
CA GLU A 46 27.19 -1.80 -1.06
C GLU A 46 26.89 -1.02 0.22
N GLN A 47 27.42 0.22 0.34
CA GLN A 47 27.18 1.05 1.50
C GLN A 47 25.71 1.50 1.62
N LEU A 48 25.07 1.85 0.51
CA LEU A 48 23.63 2.13 0.49
C LEU A 48 22.82 0.91 0.95
N ALA A 49 23.12 -0.26 0.41
CA ALA A 49 22.45 -1.50 0.78
C ALA A 49 22.68 -1.88 2.26
N ALA A 50 23.90 -1.77 2.76
CA ALA A 50 24.23 -2.02 4.15
C ALA A 50 23.52 -1.07 5.11
N SER A 51 23.26 0.18 4.69
CA SER A 51 22.56 1.18 5.47
C SER A 51 21.08 0.83 5.73
N CYS A 52 20.53 -0.15 5.04
CA CYS A 52 19.22 -0.70 5.41
C CYS A 52 19.21 -1.31 6.82
N LEU A 53 20.33 -1.73 7.37
CA LEU A 53 20.42 -2.29 8.73
C LEU A 53 20.32 -1.23 9.85
N LEU A 54 20.46 0.06 9.53
CA LEU A 54 20.49 1.12 10.54
C LEU A 54 19.19 1.24 11.35
N MET A 55 18.07 0.89 10.76
CA MET A 55 16.77 0.98 11.43
C MET A 55 16.66 -0.02 12.58
N ASP A 56 17.26 -1.21 12.47
CA ASP A 56 17.32 -2.20 13.56
C ASP A 56 18.10 -1.68 14.79
N TRP A 57 18.93 -0.68 14.60
CA TRP A 57 19.79 -0.13 15.66
C TRP A 57 19.41 1.29 16.07
N ALA A 58 18.15 1.68 15.88
CA ALA A 58 17.62 3.01 16.18
C ALA A 58 17.82 3.48 17.65
N TYR A 59 18.05 2.55 18.57
CA TYR A 59 18.32 2.85 19.97
C TYR A 59 19.76 3.24 20.26
N GLU A 60 20.69 2.98 19.34
CA GLU A 60 22.09 3.36 19.51
C GLU A 60 22.26 4.84 19.15
N PRO A 61 22.95 5.65 19.99
CA PRO A 61 23.07 7.10 19.78
C PRO A 61 23.61 7.49 18.41
N LEU A 62 24.54 6.69 17.87
CA LEU A 62 25.17 6.93 16.57
C LEU A 62 24.18 6.82 15.39
N TYR A 63 23.17 5.95 15.50
CA TYR A 63 22.18 5.70 14.47
C TYR A 63 20.87 6.45 14.70
N ALA A 64 20.65 6.91 15.91
CA ALA A 64 19.44 7.60 16.32
C ALA A 64 19.09 8.80 15.43
N ALA A 65 20.08 9.52 14.93
CA ALA A 65 19.87 10.67 14.05
C ALA A 65 19.17 10.32 12.73
N TYR A 66 19.36 9.09 12.23
CA TYR A 66 18.80 8.62 10.96
C TYR A 66 17.55 7.79 11.13
N ALA A 67 17.48 7.02 12.21
CA ALA A 67 16.43 6.03 12.48
C ALA A 67 15.39 6.52 13.51
N ARG A 68 15.28 7.84 13.74
CA ARG A 68 14.24 8.45 14.59
C ARG A 68 13.35 9.40 13.81
N GLN A 69 12.11 9.50 14.27
CA GLN A 69 11.15 10.49 13.83
C GLN A 69 11.48 11.88 14.41
N PRO A 70 10.94 12.99 13.87
CA PRO A 70 11.08 14.32 14.46
C PRO A 70 10.57 14.40 15.92
N SER A 71 9.62 13.53 16.30
CA SER A 71 9.15 13.38 17.67
C SER A 71 10.20 12.80 18.64
N GLY A 72 11.36 12.37 18.14
CA GLY A 72 12.40 11.69 18.93
C GLY A 72 12.16 10.19 19.15
N LEU A 73 10.99 9.68 18.75
CA LEU A 73 10.70 8.25 18.81
C LEU A 73 11.49 7.50 17.74
N PRO A 74 11.85 6.21 17.95
CA PRO A 74 12.39 5.38 16.88
C PRO A 74 11.49 5.41 15.65
N PHE A 75 12.08 5.31 14.47
CA PHE A 75 11.30 5.06 13.26
C PHE A 75 10.54 3.75 13.45
N PRO A 76 9.23 3.68 13.19
CA PRO A 76 8.49 2.48 13.51
C PRO A 76 8.94 1.36 12.59
N HIS A 77 9.46 0.29 13.18
CA HIS A 77 9.33 -1.00 12.55
C HIS A 77 7.84 -1.29 12.36
N MET A 78 7.50 -2.12 11.39
CA MET A 78 6.16 -2.70 11.31
C MET A 78 5.94 -3.65 12.51
N LEU A 79 5.96 -3.06 13.72
CA LEU A 79 5.71 -3.79 14.95
C LEU A 79 4.20 -3.87 15.20
N PRO A 80 3.76 -4.98 15.81
CA PRO A 80 2.36 -5.12 16.22
C PRO A 80 1.96 -3.91 17.06
N ASP A 81 0.80 -3.33 16.72
CA ASP A 81 0.14 -2.38 17.59
C ASP A 81 -0.04 -3.05 18.95
N ALA A 82 0.63 -2.53 20.00
CA ALA A 82 0.59 -3.08 21.34
C ALA A 82 -0.85 -3.17 21.89
N ASP A 83 -1.75 -2.34 21.37
CA ASP A 83 -3.15 -2.26 21.78
C ASP A 83 -4.07 -3.24 21.03
N GLY A 84 -3.59 -3.99 20.05
CA GLY A 84 -4.39 -4.96 19.30
C GLY A 84 -5.51 -4.35 18.47
N ARG A 85 -5.49 -3.04 18.23
CA ARG A 85 -6.53 -2.29 17.52
C ARG A 85 -6.24 -2.11 16.03
N GLY A 86 -5.13 -2.63 15.52
CA GLY A 86 -4.69 -2.50 14.14
C GLY A 86 -5.41 -3.41 13.14
N ALA A 87 -6.68 -3.68 13.34
CA ALA A 87 -7.44 -4.70 12.58
C ALA A 87 -7.69 -4.36 11.09
N TYR A 88 -7.29 -3.19 10.61
CA TYR A 88 -7.71 -2.69 9.29
C TYR A 88 -6.58 -2.49 8.27
N PHE A 89 -5.34 -2.59 8.70
CA PHE A 89 -4.19 -2.49 7.81
C PHE A 89 -3.52 -3.85 7.66
N PRO A 90 -2.86 -4.11 6.52
CA PRO A 90 -2.06 -5.31 6.40
C PRO A 90 -1.07 -5.37 7.57
N GLY A 91 -1.28 -6.34 8.45
CA GLY A 91 -0.43 -6.55 9.61
C GLY A 91 -0.37 -5.38 10.59
N ASN A 92 0.84 -4.96 10.87
CA ASN A 92 1.15 -4.00 11.92
C ASN A 92 1.55 -2.61 11.38
N ALA A 93 1.21 -2.35 10.12
CA ALA A 93 1.54 -1.08 9.49
C ALA A 93 0.96 0.11 10.26
N PRO A 94 1.70 1.23 10.38
CA PRO A 94 1.13 2.48 10.80
C PRO A 94 -0.06 2.89 9.92
N SER A 95 -0.89 3.82 10.39
CA SER A 95 -1.97 4.34 9.55
C SER A 95 -1.45 4.89 8.22
N PRO A 96 -2.25 4.90 7.15
CA PRO A 96 -1.81 5.42 5.85
C PRO A 96 -1.22 6.83 5.94
N GLN A 97 -1.82 7.69 6.76
CA GLN A 97 -1.33 9.05 6.98
C GLN A 97 0.08 9.05 7.59
N VAL A 98 0.29 8.26 8.64
CA VAL A 98 1.61 8.17 9.30
C VAL A 98 2.63 7.54 8.35
N THR A 99 2.24 6.48 7.64
CA THR A 99 3.12 5.81 6.66
C THR A 99 3.57 6.78 5.56
N ALA A 100 2.64 7.50 4.93
CA ALA A 100 2.96 8.46 3.89
C ALA A 100 3.89 9.58 4.40
N GLU A 101 3.62 10.09 5.61
CA GLU A 101 4.42 11.15 6.22
C GLU A 101 5.85 10.70 6.54
N LEU A 102 6.04 9.48 7.04
CA LEU A 102 7.36 8.91 7.30
C LEU A 102 8.15 8.69 6.01
N ILE A 103 7.50 8.18 4.96
CA ILE A 103 8.12 8.03 3.63
C ILE A 103 8.50 9.40 3.07
N ARG A 104 7.59 10.40 3.12
CA ARG A 104 7.85 11.76 2.66
C ARG A 104 9.07 12.35 3.33
N GLN A 105 9.13 12.28 4.66
CA GLN A 105 10.25 12.79 5.43
C GLN A 105 11.58 12.16 4.99
N LYS A 106 11.65 10.83 4.85
CA LYS A 106 12.89 10.14 4.46
C LYS A 106 13.31 10.43 3.03
N ILE A 107 12.35 10.66 2.13
CA ILE A 107 12.66 11.15 0.77
C ILE A 107 13.26 12.55 0.85
N GLU A 108 12.66 13.48 1.61
CA GLU A 108 13.16 14.85 1.78
C GLU A 108 14.56 14.87 2.38
N ASP A 109 14.80 14.12 3.45
CA ASP A 109 16.13 13.99 4.08
C ASP A 109 17.16 13.46 3.09
N SER A 110 16.83 12.42 2.31
CA SER A 110 17.71 11.81 1.31
C SER A 110 18.04 12.79 0.17
N VAL A 111 17.01 13.49 -0.34
CA VAL A 111 17.17 14.51 -1.40
C VAL A 111 18.03 15.67 -0.90
N ALA A 112 17.80 16.16 0.31
CA ALA A 112 18.59 17.23 0.91
C ALA A 112 20.06 16.82 1.07
N ALA A 113 20.32 15.61 1.55
CA ALA A 113 21.68 15.07 1.68
C ALA A 113 22.38 14.98 0.32
N LEU A 114 21.70 14.46 -0.72
CA LEU A 114 22.26 14.39 -2.08
C LEU A 114 22.60 15.78 -2.64
N ARG A 115 21.70 16.74 -2.52
CA ARG A 115 21.89 18.12 -3.01
C ARG A 115 23.04 18.84 -2.29
N ALA A 116 23.25 18.53 -1.02
CA ALA A 116 24.36 19.06 -0.22
C ALA A 116 25.69 18.35 -0.49
N GLY A 117 25.73 17.31 -1.32
CA GLY A 117 26.92 16.49 -1.56
C GLY A 117 27.28 15.54 -0.40
N GLY A 118 26.37 15.38 0.56
CA GLY A 118 26.53 14.53 1.74
C GLY A 118 26.26 13.05 1.44
N ARG A 119 27.18 12.36 0.75
CA ARG A 119 26.98 10.96 0.32
C ARG A 119 26.64 10.01 1.48
N LEU A 120 27.37 10.13 2.59
CA LEU A 120 27.17 9.26 3.75
C LEU A 120 25.78 9.45 4.38
N ASP A 121 25.32 10.69 4.52
CA ASP A 121 24.00 11.01 5.04
C ASP A 121 22.90 10.52 4.09
N PHE A 122 23.12 10.68 2.78
CA PHE A 122 22.22 10.09 1.77
C PHE A 122 22.10 8.57 1.93
N TYR A 123 23.22 7.83 2.00
CA TYR A 123 23.17 6.37 2.17
C TYR A 123 22.39 5.98 3.42
N ARG A 124 22.58 6.69 4.52
CA ARG A 124 21.90 6.41 5.79
C ARG A 124 20.41 6.69 5.73
N HIS A 125 19.99 7.86 5.24
CA HIS A 125 18.57 8.19 5.12
C HIS A 125 17.85 7.30 4.11
N ALA A 126 18.43 7.08 2.95
CA ALA A 126 17.90 6.21 1.91
C ALA A 126 17.88 4.74 2.34
N GLY A 127 18.88 4.28 3.11
CA GLY A 127 18.91 2.95 3.70
C GLY A 127 17.77 2.71 4.70
N VAL A 128 17.52 3.65 5.60
CA VAL A 128 16.38 3.60 6.54
C VAL A 128 15.06 3.57 5.79
N LEU A 129 14.90 4.37 4.71
CA LEU A 129 13.72 4.32 3.85
C LEU A 129 13.56 2.94 3.20
N GLY A 130 14.67 2.37 2.69
CA GLY A 130 14.68 1.03 2.11
C GLY A 130 14.21 -0.04 3.10
N HIS A 131 14.78 -0.05 4.31
CA HIS A 131 14.37 -0.97 5.38
C HIS A 131 12.88 -0.85 5.69
N PHE A 132 12.39 0.38 5.93
CA PHE A 132 10.98 0.63 6.24
C PHE A 132 10.04 0.05 5.18
N LEU A 133 10.39 0.23 3.89
CA LEU A 133 9.60 -0.33 2.78
C LEU A 133 9.72 -1.87 2.68
N GLN A 134 10.89 -2.44 2.98
CA GLN A 134 11.10 -3.89 2.99
C GLN A 134 10.25 -4.59 4.06
N ASP A 135 10.06 -3.97 5.21
CA ASP A 135 9.24 -4.50 6.29
C ASP A 135 7.79 -4.78 5.86
N PHE A 136 7.23 -3.97 4.94
CA PHE A 136 5.89 -4.21 4.40
C PHE A 136 5.75 -5.52 3.61
N THR A 137 6.85 -6.10 3.20
CA THR A 137 6.86 -7.34 2.43
C THR A 137 7.20 -8.58 3.25
N ALA A 138 7.65 -8.39 4.49
CA ALA A 138 8.04 -9.48 5.37
C ALA A 138 6.79 -10.18 5.95
N PRO A 139 6.52 -11.47 5.66
CA PRO A 139 5.34 -12.17 6.18
C PRO A 139 5.24 -12.11 7.71
N THR A 140 6.36 -12.07 8.41
CA THR A 140 6.43 -11.97 9.88
C THR A 140 6.01 -10.60 10.41
N HIS A 141 6.12 -9.54 9.61
CA HIS A 141 5.72 -8.17 9.98
C HIS A 141 4.27 -7.86 9.61
N VAL A 142 3.70 -8.56 8.64
CA VAL A 142 2.33 -8.33 8.17
C VAL A 142 1.27 -9.21 8.84
N ILE A 143 1.66 -9.99 9.83
CA ILE A 143 0.78 -10.79 10.69
C ILE A 143 0.83 -10.26 12.13
N HIS A 144 -0.31 -10.27 12.82
CA HIS A 144 -0.35 -9.86 14.22
C HIS A 144 0.56 -10.74 15.08
N SER A 145 1.36 -10.14 15.97
CA SER A 145 2.37 -10.85 16.77
C SER A 145 1.84 -12.02 17.62
N ARG A 146 0.60 -11.92 18.13
CA ARG A 146 -0.05 -13.02 18.85
C ARG A 146 -0.34 -14.20 17.92
N LEU A 147 -0.77 -13.92 16.69
CA LEU A 147 -0.98 -14.97 15.69
C LEU A 147 0.35 -15.58 15.29
N LEU A 148 1.38 -14.75 15.07
CA LEU A 148 2.73 -15.23 14.76
C LEU A 148 3.22 -16.24 15.80
N ARG A 149 3.14 -15.91 17.09
CA ARG A 149 3.56 -16.79 18.19
C ARG A 149 2.76 -18.09 18.29
N ASN A 150 1.47 -18.04 17.93
CA ASN A 150 0.59 -19.21 18.03
C ASN A 150 0.65 -20.11 16.81
N LEU A 151 0.98 -19.54 15.64
CA LEU A 151 0.93 -20.25 14.38
C LEU A 151 2.29 -20.86 13.98
N PHE A 152 3.40 -20.33 14.47
CA PHE A 152 4.74 -20.85 14.15
C PHE A 152 5.26 -21.74 15.27
N PRO A 153 5.89 -22.88 14.94
CA PRO A 153 6.27 -23.90 15.94
C PRO A 153 7.41 -23.49 16.87
N ASP A 154 8.14 -22.40 16.58
CA ASP A 154 9.23 -21.93 17.42
C ASP A 154 8.76 -20.77 18.32
N PRO A 155 8.98 -20.85 19.66
CA PRO A 155 8.64 -19.78 20.59
C PRO A 155 9.47 -18.50 20.41
N GLU A 156 10.58 -18.54 19.66
CA GLU A 156 11.37 -17.35 19.33
C GLU A 156 11.14 -16.90 17.89
N PRO A 157 10.22 -15.93 17.67
CA PRO A 157 9.98 -15.38 16.33
C PRO A 157 11.25 -14.86 15.63
N GLY A 158 12.28 -14.49 16.41
CA GLY A 158 13.61 -14.12 15.89
C GLY A 158 14.36 -15.27 15.22
N ARG A 159 14.05 -16.53 15.51
CA ARG A 159 14.64 -17.69 14.80
C ARG A 159 13.94 -18.00 13.48
N TYR A 160 12.71 -17.57 13.31
CA TYR A 160 12.07 -17.46 12.00
C TYR A 160 12.63 -16.29 11.16
N ALA A 161 13.45 -15.42 11.75
CA ALA A 161 14.52 -14.78 11.04
C ALA A 161 15.46 -15.79 10.35
N GLY A 162 15.44 -17.06 10.70
CA GLY A 162 15.92 -18.15 9.84
C GLY A 162 15.17 -18.27 8.53
N LEU A 163 13.91 -17.82 8.47
CA LEU A 163 13.23 -17.49 7.22
C LEU A 163 13.88 -16.29 6.54
N SER A 164 14.49 -15.35 7.25
CA SER A 164 15.37 -14.33 6.68
C SER A 164 16.64 -14.93 6.07
N GLY A 165 17.14 -16.05 6.58
CA GLY A 165 18.12 -16.88 5.87
C GLY A 165 17.60 -17.38 4.51
N CYS A 166 16.28 -17.43 4.28
CA CYS A 166 15.69 -17.74 3.00
C CYS A 166 15.76 -16.59 1.99
N TYR A 167 15.88 -15.33 2.44
CA TYR A 167 16.22 -14.22 1.55
C TYR A 167 17.66 -14.26 1.05
N SER A 168 18.56 -15.01 1.71
CA SER A 168 19.95 -15.22 1.25
C SER A 168 20.07 -15.96 -0.08
N ILE A 169 18.94 -16.35 -0.69
CA ILE A 169 18.87 -17.00 -2.01
C ILE A 169 18.55 -15.98 -3.10
N ALA A 170 18.48 -14.77 -2.71
CA ALA A 170 18.16 -13.62 -3.55
C ALA A 170 19.25 -13.29 -4.60
N ASP A 171 20.23 -14.11 -4.83
CA ASP A 171 21.23 -13.85 -5.89
C ASP A 171 20.61 -13.73 -7.29
N ASP A 172 19.37 -14.23 -7.46
CA ASP A 172 18.63 -14.26 -8.73
C ASP A 172 17.21 -13.67 -8.62
N LEU A 173 16.97 -12.63 -7.83
CA LEU A 173 15.67 -11.97 -7.83
C LEU A 173 15.44 -11.22 -9.16
N ALA A 174 14.35 -11.52 -9.83
CA ALA A 174 13.89 -10.70 -10.96
C ALA A 174 13.27 -9.42 -10.41
N VAL A 175 14.07 -8.38 -10.26
CA VAL A 175 13.61 -7.04 -9.88
C VAL A 175 13.40 -6.22 -11.15
N ALA A 176 12.18 -5.74 -11.36
CA ALA A 176 11.90 -4.86 -12.49
C ALA A 176 12.66 -3.54 -12.35
N ARG A 177 13.03 -2.93 -13.50
CA ARG A 177 13.61 -1.59 -13.50
C ARG A 177 12.67 -0.62 -12.78
N PRO A 178 13.17 0.16 -11.80
CA PRO A 178 12.34 1.08 -11.05
C PRO A 178 11.76 2.18 -11.94
N ARG A 179 10.62 2.70 -11.53
CA ARG A 179 9.92 3.81 -12.14
C ARG A 179 9.73 4.93 -11.14
N LEU A 180 9.70 6.16 -11.62
CA LEU A 180 9.45 7.34 -10.79
C LEU A 180 8.16 7.18 -9.99
N ALA A 181 8.23 7.44 -8.68
CA ALA A 181 7.04 7.42 -7.82
C ALA A 181 6.34 8.78 -7.74
N GLY A 182 7.00 9.89 -8.11
CA GLY A 182 6.39 11.21 -8.05
C GLY A 182 7.36 12.35 -8.36
N ARG A 183 6.82 13.51 -8.70
CA ARG A 183 7.57 14.75 -8.98
C ARG A 183 7.87 15.58 -7.73
N THR A 184 7.26 15.22 -6.62
CA THR A 184 7.49 15.81 -5.30
C THR A 184 7.59 14.71 -4.26
N ALA A 185 8.18 14.99 -3.10
CA ALA A 185 8.27 14.02 -2.01
C ALA A 185 6.88 13.56 -1.52
N GLY A 186 5.89 14.46 -1.51
CA GLY A 186 4.51 14.11 -1.14
C GLY A 186 3.83 13.19 -2.13
N GLU A 187 4.01 13.43 -3.44
CA GLU A 187 3.50 12.56 -4.50
C GLU A 187 4.18 11.18 -4.44
N ALA A 188 5.49 11.15 -4.29
CA ALA A 188 6.26 9.92 -4.17
C ALA A 188 5.85 9.11 -2.93
N ALA A 189 5.65 9.78 -1.80
CA ALA A 189 5.18 9.14 -0.58
C ALA A 189 3.80 8.49 -0.75
N PHE A 190 2.87 9.16 -1.44
CA PHE A 190 1.56 8.60 -1.75
C PHE A 190 1.68 7.31 -2.56
N HIS A 191 2.45 7.31 -3.65
CA HIS A 191 2.59 6.14 -4.50
C HIS A 191 3.34 5.00 -3.81
N LEU A 192 4.47 5.28 -3.14
CA LEU A 192 5.23 4.27 -2.41
C LEU A 192 4.44 3.66 -1.24
N MET A 193 3.65 4.46 -0.52
CA MET A 193 2.74 3.94 0.50
C MET A 193 1.74 2.95 -0.08
N ASN A 194 1.08 3.29 -1.19
CA ASN A 194 0.12 2.39 -1.82
C ASN A 194 0.78 1.09 -2.30
N ASP A 195 1.94 1.19 -2.95
CA ASP A 195 2.70 0.00 -3.37
C ASP A 195 3.10 -0.88 -2.19
N ALA A 196 3.52 -0.26 -1.07
CA ALA A 196 3.87 -0.97 0.15
C ALA A 196 2.66 -1.69 0.75
N PHE A 197 1.49 -1.05 0.80
CA PHE A 197 0.27 -1.72 1.28
C PHE A 197 -0.20 -2.85 0.37
N PHE A 198 -0.11 -2.71 -0.96
CA PHE A 198 -0.40 -3.82 -1.86
C PHE A 198 0.63 -4.95 -1.72
N ALA A 199 1.90 -4.65 -1.50
CA ALA A 199 2.92 -5.66 -1.23
C ALA A 199 2.66 -6.38 0.09
N ALA A 200 2.23 -5.66 1.14
CA ALA A 200 1.83 -6.24 2.42
C ALA A 200 0.62 -7.18 2.29
N ASP A 201 -0.40 -6.81 1.51
CA ASP A 201 -1.55 -7.69 1.21
C ASP A 201 -1.09 -8.97 0.50
N ARG A 202 -0.16 -8.87 -0.47
CA ARG A 202 0.44 -10.06 -1.11
C ARG A 202 1.24 -10.91 -0.12
N ALA A 203 2.04 -10.28 0.74
CA ALA A 203 2.81 -10.97 1.77
C ALA A 203 1.93 -11.69 2.80
N GLN A 204 0.75 -11.16 3.13
CA GLN A 204 -0.23 -11.87 3.96
C GLN A 204 -0.76 -13.14 3.29
N ARG A 205 -1.00 -13.09 1.98
CA ARG A 205 -1.54 -14.24 1.22
C ARG A 205 -0.61 -15.43 1.15
N VAL A 206 0.70 -15.21 1.32
CA VAL A 206 1.67 -16.32 1.33
C VAL A 206 1.81 -16.98 2.70
N ILE A 207 1.21 -16.43 3.77
CA ILE A 207 1.34 -16.98 5.13
C ILE A 207 0.81 -18.41 5.24
N PRO A 208 -0.40 -18.78 4.75
CA PRO A 208 -0.88 -20.14 4.87
C PRO A 208 0.06 -21.17 4.22
N PRO A 209 0.45 -21.06 2.93
CA PRO A 209 1.37 -22.03 2.32
C PRO A 209 2.79 -21.98 2.93
N LEU A 210 3.23 -20.82 3.46
CA LEU A 210 4.49 -20.71 4.16
C LEU A 210 4.47 -21.51 5.47
N MET A 211 3.39 -21.43 6.23
CA MET A 211 3.20 -22.23 7.44
C MET A 211 3.22 -23.73 7.15
N GLU A 212 2.51 -24.17 6.12
CA GLU A 212 2.55 -25.58 5.69
C GLU A 212 3.99 -26.03 5.42
N ALA A 213 4.77 -25.23 4.69
CA ALA A 213 6.16 -25.54 4.39
C ALA A 213 7.05 -25.56 5.63
N VAL A 214 6.85 -24.61 6.58
CA VAL A 214 7.58 -24.55 7.85
C VAL A 214 7.30 -25.78 8.71
N TYR A 215 6.04 -26.19 8.86
CA TYR A 215 5.66 -27.38 9.61
C TYR A 215 6.20 -28.67 8.98
N ALA A 216 6.24 -28.70 7.63
CA ALA A 216 6.86 -29.81 6.89
C ALA A 216 8.40 -29.78 6.92
N ARG A 217 9.02 -28.72 7.46
CA ARG A 217 10.47 -28.47 7.41
C ARG A 217 11.03 -28.49 5.97
N ASP A 218 10.21 -28.04 5.02
CA ASP A 218 10.60 -27.93 3.59
C ASP A 218 11.21 -26.55 3.32
N GLU A 219 12.52 -26.43 3.57
CA GLU A 219 13.26 -25.19 3.33
C GLU A 219 13.21 -24.74 1.85
N ARG A 220 13.22 -25.68 0.91
CA ARG A 220 13.13 -25.33 -0.51
C ARG A 220 11.80 -24.67 -0.82
N ARG A 221 10.71 -25.22 -0.31
CA ARG A 221 9.37 -24.67 -0.49
C ARG A 221 9.22 -23.32 0.20
N CYS A 222 9.76 -23.14 1.41
CA CYS A 222 9.81 -21.83 2.08
C CYS A 222 10.48 -20.78 1.20
N ARG A 223 11.61 -21.13 0.58
CA ARG A 223 12.35 -20.23 -0.31
C ARG A 223 11.54 -19.83 -1.54
N GLU A 224 10.93 -20.81 -2.19
CA GLU A 224 10.08 -20.57 -3.37
C GLU A 224 8.94 -19.60 -3.05
N ILE A 225 8.29 -19.78 -1.89
CA ILE A 225 7.18 -18.92 -1.43
C ILE A 225 7.67 -17.51 -1.12
N LEU A 226 8.80 -17.36 -0.44
CA LEU A 226 9.35 -16.07 -0.02
C LEU A 226 9.99 -15.27 -1.16
N ARG A 227 10.23 -15.87 -2.31
CA ARG A 227 10.81 -15.19 -3.48
C ARG A 227 9.96 -14.02 -3.95
N GLY A 228 8.63 -14.14 -3.93
CA GLY A 228 7.70 -13.06 -4.28
C GLY A 228 7.84 -11.84 -3.36
N PRO A 229 7.63 -12.01 -2.05
CA PRO A 229 7.87 -10.96 -1.06
C PRO A 229 9.26 -10.32 -1.14
N ALA A 230 10.32 -11.11 -1.35
CA ALA A 230 11.67 -10.60 -1.51
C ALA A 230 11.85 -9.73 -2.77
N SER A 231 11.24 -10.12 -3.89
CA SER A 231 11.22 -9.30 -5.11
C SER A 231 10.46 -8.00 -4.91
N ASP A 232 9.32 -8.03 -4.23
CA ASP A 232 8.55 -6.83 -3.86
C ASP A 232 9.39 -5.88 -2.98
N ALA A 233 10.11 -6.41 -1.99
CA ALA A 233 11.00 -5.65 -1.11
C ALA A 233 12.08 -4.90 -1.88
N ALA A 234 12.78 -5.61 -2.75
CA ALA A 234 13.83 -5.02 -3.57
C ALA A 234 13.27 -3.99 -4.56
N ALA A 235 12.10 -4.27 -5.18
CA ALA A 235 11.45 -3.35 -6.11
C ALA A 235 10.99 -2.06 -5.43
N LEU A 236 10.41 -2.13 -4.23
CA LEU A 236 10.00 -0.94 -3.45
C LEU A 236 11.19 -0.08 -3.09
N SER A 237 12.29 -0.68 -2.60
CA SER A 237 13.53 0.03 -2.26
C SER A 237 14.13 0.70 -3.49
N ALA A 238 14.25 -0.03 -4.60
CA ALA A 238 14.77 0.50 -5.85
C ALA A 238 13.94 1.67 -6.37
N ARG A 239 12.61 1.56 -6.34
CA ARG A 239 11.68 2.62 -6.75
C ARG A 239 11.85 3.88 -5.91
N ALA A 240 11.98 3.72 -4.59
CA ALA A 240 12.22 4.82 -3.67
C ALA A 240 13.54 5.52 -3.95
N TRP A 241 14.63 4.77 -4.11
CA TRP A 241 15.96 5.33 -4.36
C TRP A 241 16.05 6.01 -5.74
N HIS A 242 15.55 5.39 -6.80
CA HIS A 242 15.42 6.01 -8.11
C HIS A 242 14.67 7.34 -8.04
N THR A 243 13.54 7.37 -7.32
CA THR A 243 12.76 8.60 -7.14
C THR A 243 13.57 9.68 -6.39
N VAL A 244 14.34 9.31 -5.36
CA VAL A 244 15.22 10.23 -4.65
C VAL A 244 16.27 10.83 -5.60
N PHE A 245 16.89 10.02 -6.47
CA PHE A 245 17.82 10.50 -7.50
C PHE A 245 17.14 11.47 -8.47
N CYS A 246 15.97 11.10 -9.00
CA CYS A 246 15.19 11.95 -9.90
C CYS A 246 14.87 13.32 -9.26
N LEU A 247 14.41 13.31 -8.01
CA LEU A 247 14.07 14.53 -7.26
C LEU A 247 15.31 15.37 -6.94
N ALA A 248 16.43 14.74 -6.57
CA ALA A 248 17.64 15.46 -6.20
C ALA A 248 18.29 16.17 -7.39
N PHE A 249 18.30 15.52 -8.55
CA PHE A 249 18.93 16.03 -9.78
C PHE A 249 17.94 16.65 -10.78
N GLU A 250 16.64 16.72 -10.40
CA GLU A 250 15.56 17.28 -11.23
C GLU A 250 15.47 16.63 -12.62
N ARG A 251 15.68 15.30 -12.67
CA ARG A 251 15.64 14.49 -13.89
C ARG A 251 14.41 13.61 -13.90
N PHE A 252 13.42 14.01 -14.71
CA PHE A 252 12.13 13.33 -14.77
C PHE A 252 11.91 12.74 -16.17
N PRO A 253 12.02 11.40 -16.36
CA PRO A 253 11.76 10.78 -17.65
C PRO A 253 10.29 10.97 -18.07
N GLU A 254 10.06 11.51 -19.28
CA GLU A 254 8.69 11.79 -19.77
C GLU A 254 7.79 10.55 -19.78
N SER A 255 8.34 9.39 -20.17
CA SER A 255 7.60 8.13 -20.17
C SER A 255 7.12 7.70 -18.78
N GLU A 256 7.84 8.06 -17.73
CA GLU A 256 7.47 7.75 -16.35
C GLU A 256 6.51 8.78 -15.78
N LEU A 257 6.65 10.06 -16.19
CA LEU A 257 5.70 11.11 -15.81
C LEU A 257 4.28 10.83 -16.34
N ALA A 258 4.17 10.28 -17.53
CA ALA A 258 2.88 9.93 -18.14
C ALA A 258 2.09 8.89 -17.32
N GLU A 259 2.77 8.06 -16.53
CA GLU A 259 2.13 7.04 -15.69
C GLU A 259 1.57 7.60 -14.37
N LEU A 260 1.94 8.82 -14.00
CA LEU A 260 1.52 9.45 -12.74
C LEU A 260 0.17 10.16 -12.82
N SER A 261 -0.31 10.51 -14.03
CA SER A 261 -1.59 11.20 -14.21
C SER A 261 -2.14 11.01 -15.63
N PRO A 262 -3.43 10.69 -15.82
CA PRO A 262 -4.43 10.42 -14.77
C PRO A 262 -4.15 9.12 -14.02
N PHE A 263 -4.66 8.99 -12.79
CA PHE A 263 -4.36 7.86 -11.91
C PHE A 263 -5.63 7.08 -11.54
N GLY A 264 -5.66 5.79 -11.80
CA GLY A 264 -6.80 4.95 -11.45
C GLY A 264 -6.97 4.82 -9.94
N LEU A 265 -8.18 5.03 -9.42
CA LEU A 265 -8.47 4.83 -7.99
C LEU A 265 -8.31 3.35 -7.58
N ASP A 266 -8.44 2.42 -8.50
CA ASP A 266 -8.18 0.99 -8.30
C ASP A 266 -6.70 0.65 -8.01
N ARG A 267 -5.80 1.60 -8.30
CA ARG A 267 -4.38 1.57 -7.91
C ARG A 267 -4.09 2.20 -6.54
N VAL A 268 -5.12 2.74 -5.88
CA VAL A 268 -5.03 3.22 -4.49
C VAL A 268 -5.48 2.09 -3.57
N PHE A 269 -4.65 1.76 -2.57
CA PHE A 269 -4.99 0.72 -1.62
C PHE A 269 -6.22 1.13 -0.80
N PRO A 270 -7.30 0.35 -0.82
CA PRO A 270 -8.48 0.64 0.00
C PRO A 270 -8.15 0.33 1.47
N ALA A 271 -7.72 1.35 2.18
CA ALA A 271 -7.23 1.23 3.55
C ALA A 271 -8.32 0.78 4.55
N TYR A 272 -9.57 0.89 4.17
CA TYR A 272 -10.70 0.29 4.87
C TYR A 272 -11.76 -0.16 3.87
N ARG A 273 -12.28 -1.38 4.08
CA ARG A 273 -13.42 -1.94 3.35
C ARG A 273 -14.47 -2.38 4.35
N HIS A 274 -15.65 -1.82 4.27
CA HIS A 274 -16.79 -2.33 5.03
C HIS A 274 -17.39 -3.52 4.28
N PRO A 275 -17.55 -4.68 4.92
CA PRO A 275 -17.93 -5.92 4.23
C PRO A 275 -19.33 -5.90 3.60
N GLY A 276 -20.23 -5.02 4.06
CA GLY A 276 -21.63 -5.15 3.70
C GLY A 276 -22.31 -6.33 4.39
N LEU A 277 -23.62 -6.48 4.20
CA LEU A 277 -24.37 -7.57 4.84
C LEU A 277 -24.14 -8.93 4.19
N TYR A 278 -23.86 -9.01 2.88
CA TYR A 278 -23.78 -10.26 2.12
C TYR A 278 -22.66 -10.33 1.08
N ALA A 279 -21.97 -9.24 0.78
CA ALA A 279 -20.87 -9.20 -0.16
C ALA A 279 -19.92 -8.06 0.17
N PHE A 280 -18.64 -8.31 0.01
CA PHE A 280 -17.60 -7.31 0.20
C PHE A 280 -17.57 -6.35 -0.98
N ALA A 281 -17.15 -5.11 -0.74
CA ALA A 281 -16.72 -4.25 -1.80
C ALA A 281 -15.40 -4.78 -2.37
N GLU A 282 -15.41 -5.13 -3.67
CA GLU A 282 -14.29 -5.81 -4.33
C GLU A 282 -13.69 -4.97 -5.45
N PRO A 283 -12.35 -4.85 -5.51
CA PRO A 283 -11.69 -4.28 -6.70
C PRO A 283 -11.89 -5.17 -7.93
N GLY A 284 -12.31 -4.56 -9.04
CA GLY A 284 -12.41 -5.20 -10.35
C GLY A 284 -13.51 -6.25 -10.50
N GLY A 285 -14.50 -6.31 -9.60
CA GLY A 285 -15.59 -7.27 -9.70
C GLY A 285 -16.63 -7.15 -8.60
N PHE A 286 -17.65 -7.96 -8.70
CA PHE A 286 -18.63 -8.22 -7.62
C PHE A 286 -18.31 -9.53 -6.96
N CYS A 287 -18.60 -9.66 -5.67
CA CYS A 287 -18.62 -10.94 -4.98
C CYS A 287 -20.07 -11.42 -4.86
N LEU A 288 -20.48 -12.30 -5.74
CA LEU A 288 -21.83 -12.88 -5.79
C LEU A 288 -21.78 -14.37 -5.43
N GLY A 289 -22.45 -14.76 -4.35
CA GLY A 289 -22.49 -16.16 -3.93
C GLY A 289 -21.11 -16.82 -3.74
N GLY A 290 -20.11 -16.04 -3.28
CA GLY A 290 -18.74 -16.51 -3.11
C GLY A 290 -17.91 -16.58 -4.41
N ARG A 291 -18.45 -16.12 -5.53
CA ARG A 291 -17.75 -16.05 -6.83
C ARG A 291 -17.51 -14.60 -7.21
N ARG A 292 -16.38 -14.35 -7.86
CA ARG A 292 -16.06 -13.05 -8.42
C ARG A 292 -16.69 -12.96 -9.82
N GLU A 293 -17.60 -11.99 -9.97
CA GLU A 293 -18.26 -11.68 -11.23
C GLU A 293 -17.73 -10.36 -11.81
N PRO A 294 -17.65 -10.20 -13.15
CA PRO A 294 -17.16 -8.97 -13.76
C PRO A 294 -18.11 -7.79 -13.48
N LEU A 295 -17.58 -6.56 -13.56
CA LEU A 295 -18.36 -5.33 -13.41
C LEU A 295 -19.23 -5.10 -14.64
N ARG A 296 -20.43 -5.67 -14.65
CA ARG A 296 -21.44 -5.48 -15.70
C ARG A 296 -22.52 -4.55 -15.17
N LEU A 297 -22.67 -3.39 -15.78
CA LEU A 297 -23.63 -2.36 -15.37
C LEU A 297 -24.71 -2.16 -16.44
N LEU A 298 -25.92 -1.86 -15.94
CA LEU A 298 -27.01 -1.40 -16.79
C LEU A 298 -26.66 -0.02 -17.36
N THR A 299 -26.85 0.19 -18.65
CA THR A 299 -26.68 1.49 -19.32
C THR A 299 -27.87 1.79 -20.22
N ASP A 300 -28.03 3.02 -20.70
CA ASP A 300 -29.09 3.39 -21.67
C ASP A 300 -29.05 2.54 -22.95
N ASN A 301 -27.87 2.00 -23.29
CA ASN A 301 -27.63 1.21 -24.49
C ASN A 301 -27.54 -0.31 -24.21
N GLY A 302 -28.06 -0.77 -23.10
CA GLY A 302 -27.97 -2.15 -22.66
C GLY A 302 -26.89 -2.37 -21.59
N VAL A 303 -26.35 -3.58 -21.50
CA VAL A 303 -25.35 -3.95 -20.49
C VAL A 303 -23.95 -3.66 -21.01
N ARG A 304 -23.13 -3.01 -20.18
CA ARG A 304 -21.71 -2.76 -20.45
C ARG A 304 -20.83 -3.41 -19.39
N THR A 305 -19.75 -4.06 -19.83
CA THR A 305 -18.69 -4.58 -18.95
C THR A 305 -17.58 -3.54 -18.78
N PHE A 306 -17.03 -3.45 -17.57
CA PHE A 306 -15.95 -2.56 -17.21
C PHE A 306 -14.79 -3.39 -16.63
N ASP A 307 -13.55 -3.00 -16.97
CA ASP A 307 -12.35 -3.72 -16.59
C ASP A 307 -11.79 -3.27 -15.24
N SER A 308 -12.10 -2.04 -14.81
CA SER A 308 -11.65 -1.48 -13.54
C SER A 308 -12.80 -0.91 -12.71
N GLY A 309 -12.58 -0.79 -11.42
CA GLY A 309 -13.52 -0.22 -10.48
C GLY A 309 -13.81 -1.08 -9.26
N PHE A 310 -14.89 -0.76 -8.57
CA PHE A 310 -15.26 -1.42 -7.32
C PHE A 310 -16.72 -1.86 -7.34
N GLY A 311 -16.93 -3.18 -7.24
CA GLY A 311 -18.25 -3.75 -7.00
C GLY A 311 -18.64 -3.61 -5.54
N MET A 312 -19.86 -3.18 -5.27
CA MET A 312 -20.37 -2.86 -3.94
C MET A 312 -21.78 -3.44 -3.77
N THR A 313 -22.19 -3.63 -2.53
CA THR A 313 -23.59 -3.89 -2.19
C THR A 313 -24.26 -2.65 -1.63
N GLY A 314 -25.58 -2.68 -1.54
CA GLY A 314 -26.37 -1.58 -0.99
C GLY A 314 -26.12 -1.25 0.49
N TYR A 315 -25.14 -1.88 1.15
CA TYR A 315 -24.69 -1.52 2.49
C TYR A 315 -23.20 -1.83 2.61
N SER A 316 -22.40 -1.07 1.90
CA SER A 316 -20.95 -1.26 1.86
C SER A 316 -20.22 0.06 1.64
N GLY A 317 -18.92 0.06 1.82
CA GLY A 317 -18.11 1.24 1.54
C GLY A 317 -16.62 0.95 1.57
N MET A 318 -15.89 1.89 1.00
CA MET A 318 -14.44 1.89 0.96
C MET A 318 -13.88 3.24 1.36
N LYS A 319 -12.75 3.23 2.05
CA LYS A 319 -12.03 4.41 2.46
C LYS A 319 -10.62 4.36 1.89
N PHE A 320 -10.22 5.45 1.23
CA PHE A 320 -8.93 5.63 0.58
C PHE A 320 -8.20 6.82 1.19
N TYR A 321 -6.92 6.69 1.43
CA TYR A 321 -6.08 7.82 1.82
C TYR A 321 -5.41 8.40 0.57
N LEU A 322 -5.71 9.65 0.25
CA LEU A 322 -5.26 10.33 -0.97
C LEU A 322 -4.08 11.29 -0.76
N HIS A 323 -3.70 11.53 0.49
CA HIS A 323 -2.59 12.41 0.87
C HIS A 323 -2.67 13.84 0.27
N GLY A 324 -3.89 14.31 -0.02
CA GLY A 324 -4.09 15.63 -0.61
C GLY A 324 -3.63 15.81 -2.06
N GLN A 325 -3.34 14.70 -2.79
CA GLN A 325 -2.67 14.75 -4.09
C GLN A 325 -3.62 15.01 -5.28
N PHE A 326 -4.93 14.96 -5.07
CA PHE A 326 -5.90 14.98 -6.18
C PHE A 326 -6.95 16.07 -6.01
N SER A 327 -7.31 16.70 -7.13
CA SER A 327 -8.34 17.74 -7.21
C SER A 327 -9.73 17.19 -7.54
N ALA A 328 -9.80 16.11 -8.34
CA ALA A 328 -11.07 15.56 -8.80
C ALA A 328 -11.04 14.03 -8.94
N LEU A 329 -12.25 13.44 -8.89
CA LEU A 329 -12.53 12.02 -9.17
C LEU A 329 -13.62 11.94 -10.24
N GLU A 330 -13.40 11.12 -11.28
CA GLU A 330 -14.43 10.74 -12.25
C GLU A 330 -14.63 9.22 -12.25
N PHE A 331 -15.88 8.77 -12.36
CA PHE A 331 -16.22 7.34 -12.42
C PHE A 331 -17.61 7.16 -13.08
N THR A 332 -17.92 5.93 -13.47
CA THR A 332 -19.26 5.54 -13.89
C THR A 332 -19.95 4.83 -12.74
N LEU A 333 -21.06 5.36 -12.23
CA LEU A 333 -21.89 4.75 -11.19
C LEU A 333 -23.11 4.09 -11.80
N GLY A 334 -23.35 2.83 -11.45
CA GLY A 334 -24.53 2.11 -11.92
C GLY A 334 -24.88 0.89 -11.08
N LEU A 335 -26.11 0.40 -11.29
CA LEU A 335 -26.53 -0.89 -10.76
C LEU A 335 -25.93 -2.01 -11.62
N ALA A 336 -25.61 -3.15 -10.98
CA ALA A 336 -25.16 -4.34 -11.66
C ALA A 336 -26.25 -4.95 -12.55
N ASP A 337 -25.85 -5.58 -13.66
CA ASP A 337 -26.71 -6.47 -14.44
C ASP A 337 -27.01 -7.76 -13.64
N HIS A 338 -27.92 -7.63 -12.69
CA HIS A 338 -28.32 -8.69 -11.78
C HIS A 338 -29.78 -8.51 -11.38
N GLU A 339 -30.49 -9.61 -11.10
CA GLU A 339 -31.91 -9.59 -10.73
C GLU A 339 -32.25 -8.64 -9.59
N SER A 340 -31.35 -8.53 -8.58
CA SER A 340 -31.51 -7.62 -7.44
C SER A 340 -31.65 -6.15 -7.85
N SER A 341 -31.18 -5.76 -9.04
CA SER A 341 -31.25 -4.38 -9.54
C SER A 341 -32.65 -4.01 -10.09
N PHE A 342 -33.50 -4.98 -10.31
CA PHE A 342 -34.84 -4.81 -10.87
C PHE A 342 -35.95 -5.02 -9.83
N LEU A 343 -35.62 -5.31 -8.60
CA LEU A 343 -36.62 -5.43 -7.54
C LEU A 343 -37.39 -4.11 -7.35
N PRO A 344 -38.71 -4.13 -7.15
CA PRO A 344 -39.55 -2.93 -7.26
C PRO A 344 -39.28 -1.86 -6.17
N HIS A 345 -38.68 -2.26 -5.07
CA HIS A 345 -38.39 -1.38 -3.94
C HIS A 345 -36.91 -1.06 -3.75
N VAL A 346 -36.10 -1.39 -4.78
CA VAL A 346 -34.67 -1.06 -4.76
C VAL A 346 -34.47 0.45 -4.76
N GLU A 347 -33.98 0.97 -3.67
CA GLU A 347 -33.43 2.32 -3.59
C GLU A 347 -32.11 2.28 -2.82
N VAL A 348 -31.06 2.88 -3.39
CA VAL A 348 -29.76 2.99 -2.75
C VAL A 348 -29.22 4.42 -2.88
N ASP A 349 -28.78 4.98 -1.78
CA ASP A 349 -28.02 6.23 -1.74
C ASP A 349 -26.53 5.89 -1.84
N PHE A 350 -25.89 6.36 -2.88
CA PHE A 350 -24.44 6.34 -3.02
C PHE A 350 -23.87 7.70 -2.65
N THR A 351 -22.85 7.72 -1.78
CA THR A 351 -22.20 8.96 -1.34
C THR A 351 -20.71 8.95 -1.70
N VAL A 352 -20.23 10.13 -2.07
CA VAL A 352 -18.82 10.47 -2.13
C VAL A 352 -18.54 11.44 -1.02
N GLU A 353 -17.70 11.06 -0.07
CA GLU A 353 -17.37 11.83 1.11
C GLU A 353 -15.87 12.07 1.20
N ILE A 354 -15.47 13.16 1.86
CA ILE A 354 -14.06 13.48 2.10
C ILE A 354 -13.82 13.88 3.55
N SER A 355 -12.56 13.70 3.99
CA SER A 355 -12.05 14.31 5.22
C SER A 355 -10.60 14.76 5.04
N ASP A 356 -10.15 15.70 5.90
CA ASP A 356 -8.81 16.29 5.78
C ASP A 356 -7.70 15.34 6.23
N GLY A 357 -8.03 14.38 7.07
CA GLY A 357 -7.05 13.42 7.60
C GLY A 357 -7.61 12.00 7.71
N TRP A 358 -6.75 11.09 8.15
CA TRP A 358 -7.14 9.73 8.47
C TRP A 358 -7.72 9.67 9.88
N ASN A 359 -9.03 9.74 10.00
CA ASN A 359 -9.70 9.57 11.28
C ASN A 359 -9.85 8.08 11.58
N ARG A 360 -9.21 7.62 12.66
CA ARG A 360 -9.51 6.33 13.28
C ARG A 360 -10.85 6.47 14.03
N ILE A 361 -11.94 6.10 13.40
CA ILE A 361 -13.22 5.99 14.09
C ILE A 361 -13.44 4.51 14.41
N ALA A 362 -13.71 4.19 15.65
CA ALA A 362 -13.85 2.81 16.14
C ALA A 362 -15.30 2.32 16.17
N SER A 363 -16.21 2.90 15.37
CA SER A 363 -17.64 2.54 15.37
C SER A 363 -18.13 2.09 14.00
N GLU A 364 -19.27 1.44 13.96
CA GLU A 364 -19.97 1.05 12.73
C GLU A 364 -20.32 2.25 11.83
N ASP A 365 -20.36 3.47 12.39
CA ASP A 365 -20.58 4.72 11.66
C ASP A 365 -19.36 5.21 10.88
N MET A 366 -18.27 4.44 10.84
CA MET A 366 -17.00 4.81 10.20
C MET A 366 -17.08 5.12 8.71
N LEU A 367 -18.11 4.62 8.04
CA LEU A 367 -18.32 4.86 6.62
C LEU A 367 -18.95 6.22 6.31
N PHE A 368 -19.56 6.86 7.29
CA PHE A 368 -20.40 8.04 7.06
C PHE A 368 -19.94 9.27 7.87
N GLY A 369 -18.66 9.33 8.20
CA GLY A 369 -18.12 10.39 9.06
C GLY A 369 -17.45 11.54 8.31
N GLY A 370 -17.49 11.53 6.98
CA GLY A 370 -16.90 12.56 6.14
C GLY A 370 -17.89 13.66 5.76
N ARG A 371 -17.36 14.74 5.19
CA ARG A 371 -18.18 15.76 4.52
C ARG A 371 -18.66 15.22 3.17
N VAL A 372 -19.98 15.08 3.00
CA VAL A 372 -20.59 14.61 1.76
C VAL A 372 -20.40 15.65 0.65
N LEU A 373 -19.70 15.27 -0.41
CA LEU A 373 -19.55 16.08 -1.63
C LEU A 373 -20.64 15.80 -2.65
N ARG A 374 -21.02 14.52 -2.77
CA ARG A 374 -22.04 14.08 -3.72
C ARG A 374 -22.86 12.96 -3.11
N LYS A 375 -24.18 13.07 -3.27
CA LYS A 375 -25.14 12.02 -2.96
C LYS A 375 -25.94 11.71 -4.21
N ILE A 376 -26.04 10.42 -4.55
CA ILE A 376 -26.68 9.95 -5.77
C ILE A 376 -27.62 8.83 -5.39
N ARG A 377 -28.90 8.99 -5.72
CA ARG A 377 -29.89 7.96 -5.56
C ARG A 377 -30.02 7.13 -6.84
N LEU A 378 -29.98 5.82 -6.71
CA LEU A 378 -30.28 4.85 -7.75
C LEU A 378 -31.57 4.10 -7.38
N GLY A 379 -32.54 4.06 -8.30
CA GLY A 379 -33.77 3.29 -8.18
C GLY A 379 -33.75 2.05 -9.08
N PRO A 380 -34.86 1.28 -9.12
CA PRO A 380 -34.96 0.03 -9.88
C PRO A 380 -34.58 0.23 -11.35
N GLY A 381 -33.65 -0.60 -11.87
CA GLY A 381 -33.21 -0.56 -13.25
C GLY A 381 -32.58 0.74 -13.73
N ALA A 382 -32.17 1.64 -12.79
CA ALA A 382 -31.55 2.92 -13.17
C ALA A 382 -30.27 2.71 -14.00
N PRO A 383 -30.12 3.39 -15.17
CA PRO A 383 -28.95 3.24 -16.00
C PRO A 383 -27.73 3.89 -15.35
N ALA A 384 -26.55 3.33 -15.66
CA ALA A 384 -25.28 3.86 -15.20
C ALA A 384 -25.01 5.24 -15.81
N ARG A 385 -24.40 6.12 -15.01
CA ARG A 385 -24.06 7.48 -15.41
C ARG A 385 -22.66 7.87 -15.01
N ARG A 386 -22.02 8.72 -15.81
CA ARG A 386 -20.74 9.31 -15.47
C ARG A 386 -20.91 10.35 -14.37
N VAL A 387 -20.04 10.31 -13.40
CA VAL A 387 -20.03 11.20 -12.24
C VAL A 387 -18.67 11.86 -12.13
N LYS A 388 -18.64 13.16 -11.95
CA LYS A 388 -17.44 13.94 -11.61
C LYS A 388 -17.64 14.62 -10.28
N VAL A 389 -16.62 14.59 -9.43
CA VAL A 389 -16.63 15.19 -8.08
C VAL A 389 -15.31 15.90 -7.86
N GLU A 390 -15.37 17.17 -7.46
CA GLU A 390 -14.19 17.93 -7.05
C GLU A 390 -13.80 17.55 -5.61
N LEU A 391 -12.53 17.11 -5.43
CA LEU A 391 -12.00 16.62 -4.15
C LEU A 391 -11.29 17.69 -3.33
N HIS A 392 -10.91 18.80 -3.96
CA HIS A 392 -10.26 19.95 -3.31
C HIS A 392 -9.00 19.60 -2.50
N GLY A 393 -8.23 18.62 -2.92
CA GLY A 393 -7.02 18.19 -2.20
C GLY A 393 -7.31 17.48 -0.88
N ALA A 394 -8.44 16.78 -0.77
CA ALA A 394 -8.79 16.04 0.44
C ALA A 394 -7.76 14.96 0.81
N GLY A 395 -7.51 14.80 2.11
CA GLY A 395 -6.62 13.76 2.62
C GLY A 395 -7.21 12.35 2.49
N THR A 396 -8.52 12.22 2.63
CA THR A 396 -9.25 10.94 2.60
C THR A 396 -10.50 11.02 1.75
N LEU A 397 -10.74 9.97 0.97
CA LEU A 397 -11.94 9.73 0.17
C LEU A 397 -12.72 8.54 0.73
N ILE A 398 -14.04 8.66 0.82
CA ILE A 398 -14.93 7.56 1.16
C ILE A 398 -15.96 7.42 0.04
N LEU A 399 -16.10 6.20 -0.48
CA LEU A 399 -17.19 5.79 -1.34
C LEU A 399 -18.09 4.87 -0.51
N ALA A 400 -19.37 5.21 -0.35
CA ALA A 400 -20.28 4.43 0.45
C ALA A 400 -21.65 4.26 -0.24
N ALA A 401 -22.28 3.13 0.01
CA ALA A 401 -23.62 2.82 -0.47
C ALA A 401 -24.50 2.40 0.71
N LYS A 402 -25.71 2.97 0.76
CA LYS A 402 -26.70 2.69 1.78
C LYS A 402 -28.05 2.43 1.16
N THR A 403 -28.55 1.20 1.28
CA THR A 403 -29.92 0.83 0.88
C THR A 403 -30.94 1.61 1.71
N ILE A 404 -31.98 2.07 1.04
CA ILE A 404 -33.11 2.72 1.70
C ILE A 404 -34.15 1.65 2.05
N PRO A 405 -34.54 1.56 3.33
CA PRO A 405 -35.56 0.62 3.74
C PRO A 405 -36.94 1.04 3.22
N TRP A 406 -37.77 0.05 2.89
CA TRP A 406 -39.17 0.26 2.56
C TRP A 406 -40.09 -0.47 3.57
N ARG A 407 -41.37 -0.09 3.61
CA ARG A 407 -42.36 -0.72 4.49
C ARG A 407 -43.35 -1.54 3.68
N THR A 408 -43.64 -2.74 4.16
CA THR A 408 -44.72 -3.57 3.62
C THR A 408 -46.09 -3.01 4.01
N ALA A 409 -47.14 -3.53 3.42
CA ALA A 409 -48.53 -3.16 3.78
C ALA A 409 -48.84 -3.45 5.27
N GLU A 410 -48.18 -4.47 5.83
CA GLU A 410 -48.29 -4.89 7.24
C GLU A 410 -47.44 -4.02 8.18
N GLY A 411 -46.68 -3.04 7.65
CA GLY A 411 -45.86 -2.12 8.42
C GLY A 411 -44.44 -2.64 8.74
N GLU A 412 -44.06 -3.80 8.25
CA GLU A 412 -42.71 -4.36 8.42
C GLU A 412 -41.68 -3.55 7.62
N THR A 413 -40.50 -3.30 8.22
CA THR A 413 -39.38 -2.72 7.51
C THR A 413 -38.58 -3.80 6.78
N ARG A 414 -38.39 -3.64 5.47
CA ARG A 414 -37.59 -4.52 4.61
C ARG A 414 -36.54 -3.77 3.83
N PHE A 415 -35.57 -4.52 3.31
CA PHE A 415 -34.43 -4.00 2.52
C PHE A 415 -34.27 -4.87 1.27
N ASP A 416 -34.26 -4.23 0.11
CA ASP A 416 -33.81 -4.84 -1.13
C ASP A 416 -32.37 -4.40 -1.38
N ILE A 417 -31.40 -5.33 -1.32
CA ILE A 417 -29.99 -5.03 -1.37
C ILE A 417 -29.46 -5.20 -2.79
N PRO A 418 -29.32 -4.12 -3.58
CA PRO A 418 -28.79 -4.20 -4.92
C PRO A 418 -27.26 -4.33 -4.92
N HIS A 419 -26.74 -4.79 -6.04
CA HIS A 419 -25.36 -4.69 -6.39
C HIS A 419 -25.14 -3.46 -7.28
N LEU A 420 -24.11 -2.71 -7.03
CA LEU A 420 -23.74 -1.50 -7.78
C LEU A 420 -22.22 -1.39 -7.91
N ALA A 421 -21.75 -0.59 -8.83
CA ALA A 421 -20.32 -0.32 -8.93
C ALA A 421 -20.00 1.14 -9.23
N ALA A 422 -18.84 1.57 -8.73
CA ALA A 422 -18.08 2.70 -9.22
C ALA A 422 -17.04 2.15 -10.21
N ALA A 423 -17.36 2.22 -11.50
CA ALA A 423 -16.53 1.66 -12.58
C ALA A 423 -15.65 2.73 -13.23
N ASP A 424 -14.49 2.33 -13.74
CA ASP A 424 -13.46 3.18 -14.35
C ASP A 424 -13.16 4.45 -13.53
N PRO A 425 -12.86 4.32 -12.21
CA PRO A 425 -12.63 5.47 -11.36
C PRO A 425 -11.23 6.06 -11.57
N VAL A 426 -11.19 7.35 -11.98
CA VAL A 426 -9.95 8.06 -12.31
C VAL A 426 -9.81 9.31 -11.47
N LEU A 427 -8.64 9.46 -10.88
CA LEU A 427 -8.21 10.61 -10.09
C LEU A 427 -7.43 11.59 -10.97
N PHE A 428 -7.71 12.89 -10.82
CA PHE A 428 -7.04 14.00 -11.51
C PHE A 428 -6.38 14.92 -10.50
N ARG A 429 -5.26 15.51 -10.89
CA ARG A 429 -4.49 16.50 -10.11
C ARG A 429 -4.88 17.92 -10.40
#